data_670f454716a12e6afb790e0871271eeb
#
_entry.id   670f454716a12e6afb790e0871271eeb
#
_cell.length_a   1.000
_cell.length_b   1.000
_cell.length_c   1.000
_cell.angle_alpha   90.00
_cell.angle_beta   90.00
_cell.angle_gamma   90.00
#
_symmetry.space_group_name_H-M   'P 1'
#
loop_
_entity.id
_entity.type
_entity.pdbx_description
1 polymer ?
#
loop_
_entity_poly.entity_id
_entity_poly.type
_entity_poly.pdbx_seq_one_letter_code
_entity_poly.pdbx_strand_id
1 'polypeptide(L)'
;MNARVQPVMRRTNKSDIQPRKMDFEFDPAIERYWFGGDQFKTLLLTALSCTFPEGERFFVRSVRHFQKNLTDPLLKEQVKGFIGQEAHHGNEHEAFNAFMEERGVPTSKVSKFVLDGLKMQGKWLSPERQLAKTCALEHFTAMLAELILEHPEFLEGMDQRMLPLWLWHAVEESEHKSVAFDVYQDQVGSYWVRSSEMAITTVEFIGFTIFHYFQLRADMDDKRDLRSVAKGLNWLLGKPGWLRRLGPSYLAYFKRDFHPSKRDSSVLRQQGLEKLAALLNRPELLQPAA
;
A
#
# COMPACT_ATOMS: atom_id res chain seq x y z
N MET A 1 -11.59 0.64 45.66
CA MET A 1 -10.39 0.64 44.81
C MET A 1 -10.73 1.41 43.53
N ASN A 2 -10.26 2.66 43.46
CA ASN A 2 -10.60 3.56 42.35
C ASN A 2 -9.75 3.19 41.10
N ALA A 3 -10.39 2.65 40.08
CA ALA A 3 -9.77 2.51 38.75
C ALA A 3 -9.54 3.93 38.20
N ARG A 4 -8.29 4.34 38.10
CA ARG A 4 -7.91 5.55 37.37
C ARG A 4 -8.25 5.35 35.90
N VAL A 5 -9.29 6.03 35.44
CA VAL A 5 -9.58 6.24 34.02
C VAL A 5 -8.38 7.00 33.45
N GLN A 6 -7.64 6.37 32.53
CA GLN A 6 -6.60 7.06 31.79
C GLN A 6 -7.24 8.19 30.96
N PRO A 7 -6.60 9.37 30.87
CA PRO A 7 -7.15 10.46 30.08
C PRO A 7 -7.22 10.03 28.60
N VAL A 8 -8.44 10.04 28.07
CA VAL A 8 -8.70 9.97 26.65
C VAL A 8 -7.91 11.13 26.01
N MET A 9 -6.89 10.83 25.22
CA MET A 9 -6.23 11.87 24.41
C MET A 9 -7.33 12.63 23.67
N ARG A 10 -7.37 13.94 23.83
CA ARG A 10 -8.28 14.81 23.08
C ARG A 10 -7.96 14.59 21.58
N ARG A 11 -8.83 13.86 20.88
CA ARG A 11 -8.81 13.79 19.44
C ARG A 11 -8.98 15.23 18.93
N THR A 12 -8.02 15.70 18.15
CA THR A 12 -8.18 16.95 17.40
C THR A 12 -9.35 16.74 16.44
N ASN A 13 -10.24 17.71 16.31
CA ASN A 13 -11.43 17.62 15.43
C ASN A 13 -11.08 17.72 13.93
N LYS A 14 -9.80 17.70 13.55
CA LYS A 14 -9.33 17.77 12.17
C LYS A 14 -8.59 16.47 11.84
N SER A 15 -8.89 15.89 10.68
CA SER A 15 -8.18 14.71 10.16
C SER A 15 -6.76 15.11 9.72
N ASP A 16 -5.78 14.29 10.08
CA ASP A 16 -4.39 14.46 9.63
C ASP A 16 -4.16 13.82 8.24
N ILE A 17 -5.20 13.17 7.66
CA ILE A 17 -5.13 12.50 6.36
C ILE A 17 -5.41 13.51 5.25
N GLN A 18 -4.37 13.85 4.50
CA GLN A 18 -4.43 14.88 3.47
C GLN A 18 -3.97 14.35 2.12
N PRO A 19 -4.85 14.33 1.10
CA PRO A 19 -4.46 13.93 -0.24
C PRO A 19 -3.42 14.89 -0.83
N ARG A 20 -2.30 14.36 -1.32
CA ARG A 20 -1.25 15.12 -1.99
C ARG A 20 -1.21 14.73 -3.46
N LYS A 21 -1.54 15.69 -4.33
CA LYS A 21 -1.39 15.50 -5.77
C LYS A 21 0.08 15.70 -6.13
N MET A 22 0.72 14.68 -6.67
CA MET A 22 2.15 14.68 -6.94
C MET A 22 2.47 14.99 -8.40
N ASP A 23 1.73 14.41 -9.36
CA ASP A 23 1.95 14.51 -10.80
C ASP A 23 3.40 14.15 -11.17
N PHE A 24 3.83 12.93 -10.82
CA PHE A 24 5.18 12.46 -11.08
C PHE A 24 5.46 12.36 -12.58
N GLU A 25 6.57 12.95 -13.00
CA GLU A 25 7.11 12.81 -14.35
C GLU A 25 8.25 11.78 -14.33
N PHE A 26 8.17 10.76 -15.19
CA PHE A 26 9.19 9.73 -15.30
C PHE A 26 10.16 10.07 -16.42
N ASP A 27 11.43 10.32 -16.08
CA ASP A 27 12.50 10.66 -17.03
C ASP A 27 12.71 9.49 -18.01
N PRO A 28 12.64 9.75 -19.34
CA PRO A 28 12.93 8.75 -20.36
C PRO A 28 14.31 8.10 -20.24
N ALA A 29 15.28 8.74 -19.60
CA ALA A 29 16.62 8.21 -19.36
C ALA A 29 16.70 7.19 -18.21
N ILE A 30 15.60 6.95 -17.47
CA ILE A 30 15.56 5.89 -16.47
C ILE A 30 15.59 4.53 -17.17
N GLU A 31 16.52 3.66 -16.75
CA GLU A 31 16.65 2.33 -17.32
C GLU A 31 15.47 1.42 -17.01
N ARG A 32 15.19 0.43 -17.88
CA ARG A 32 14.15 -0.58 -17.67
C ARG A 32 14.23 -1.21 -16.29
N TYR A 33 15.44 -1.62 -15.88
CA TYR A 33 15.67 -2.22 -14.56
C TYR A 33 16.15 -1.15 -13.57
N TRP A 34 15.25 -0.24 -13.27
CA TRP A 34 15.49 0.95 -12.44
C TRP A 34 15.92 0.67 -10.99
N PHE A 35 15.83 -0.57 -10.53
CA PHE A 35 16.33 -0.94 -9.21
C PHE A 35 17.76 -1.49 -9.31
N GLY A 36 18.72 -0.62 -9.62
CA GLY A 36 20.14 -0.96 -9.69
C GLY A 36 20.48 -2.02 -10.74
N GLY A 37 19.75 -2.08 -11.85
CA GLY A 37 19.90 -3.11 -12.87
C GLY A 37 19.35 -4.49 -12.46
N ASP A 38 18.77 -4.63 -11.28
CA ASP A 38 18.24 -5.90 -10.77
C ASP A 38 16.85 -6.19 -11.35
N GLN A 39 16.77 -7.20 -12.22
CA GLN A 39 15.54 -7.62 -12.87
C GLN A 39 14.48 -8.09 -11.86
N PHE A 40 14.87 -8.86 -10.85
CA PHE A 40 13.92 -9.42 -9.88
C PHE A 40 13.25 -8.31 -9.06
N LYS A 41 14.05 -7.42 -8.47
CA LYS A 41 13.53 -6.33 -7.62
C LYS A 41 12.64 -5.38 -8.43
N THR A 42 13.07 -5.00 -9.64
CA THR A 42 12.30 -4.14 -10.53
C THR A 42 10.96 -4.77 -10.88
N LEU A 43 10.94 -6.01 -11.35
CA LEU A 43 9.71 -6.66 -11.78
C LEU A 43 8.79 -7.01 -10.61
N LEU A 44 9.33 -7.30 -9.42
CA LEU A 44 8.53 -7.52 -8.22
C LEU A 44 7.76 -6.26 -7.82
N LEU A 45 8.44 -5.11 -7.74
CA LEU A 45 7.80 -3.85 -7.41
C LEU A 45 6.85 -3.38 -8.54
N THR A 46 7.21 -3.61 -9.79
CA THR A 46 6.30 -3.34 -10.92
C THR A 46 5.05 -4.23 -10.86
N ALA A 47 5.17 -5.50 -10.49
CA ALA A 47 4.02 -6.39 -10.30
C ALA A 47 3.08 -5.88 -9.19
N LEU A 48 3.63 -5.39 -8.07
CA LEU A 48 2.84 -4.74 -7.02
C LEU A 48 2.17 -3.46 -7.55
N SER A 49 2.92 -2.58 -8.22
CA SER A 49 2.37 -1.36 -8.81
C SER A 49 1.20 -1.62 -9.77
N CYS A 50 1.27 -2.68 -10.58
CA CYS A 50 0.16 -3.06 -11.47
C CYS A 50 -1.13 -3.44 -10.72
N THR A 51 -1.04 -3.81 -9.43
CA THR A 51 -2.22 -4.15 -8.62
C THR A 51 -2.87 -2.94 -7.97
N PHE A 52 -2.11 -1.87 -7.71
CA PHE A 52 -2.57 -0.73 -6.93
C PHE A 52 -3.74 0.00 -7.58
N PRO A 53 -3.74 0.43 -8.85
CA PRO A 53 -4.83 1.26 -9.39
C PRO A 53 -6.22 0.62 -9.21
N GLU A 54 -6.35 -0.65 -9.53
CA GLU A 54 -7.64 -1.34 -9.41
C GLU A 54 -7.94 -1.80 -7.98
N GLY A 55 -6.89 -2.12 -7.20
CA GLY A 55 -6.99 -2.42 -5.77
C GLY A 55 -7.54 -1.23 -4.99
N GLU A 56 -6.96 -0.06 -5.20
CA GLU A 56 -7.36 1.19 -4.54
C GLU A 56 -8.77 1.63 -4.95
N ARG A 57 -9.13 1.46 -6.23
CA ARG A 57 -10.53 1.63 -6.67
C ARG A 57 -11.48 0.66 -5.97
N PHE A 58 -11.04 -0.57 -5.69
CA PHE A 58 -11.81 -1.53 -4.90
C PHE A 58 -11.93 -1.07 -3.44
N PHE A 59 -10.85 -0.55 -2.81
CA PHE A 59 -10.87 0.00 -1.46
C PHE A 59 -11.87 1.15 -1.34
N VAL A 60 -11.76 2.12 -2.22
CA VAL A 60 -12.69 3.26 -2.30
C VAL A 60 -14.16 2.80 -2.41
N ARG A 61 -14.45 1.82 -3.29
CA ARG A 61 -15.82 1.32 -3.44
C ARG A 61 -16.35 0.64 -2.18
N SER A 62 -15.52 -0.19 -1.55
CA SER A 62 -15.91 -0.94 -0.34
C SER A 62 -16.17 -0.01 0.85
N VAL A 63 -15.33 1.01 1.04
CA VAL A 63 -15.50 2.02 2.10
C VAL A 63 -16.71 2.92 1.82
N ARG A 64 -16.87 3.39 0.58
CA ARG A 64 -18.01 4.22 0.17
C ARG A 64 -19.36 3.55 0.38
N HIS A 65 -19.44 2.23 0.28
CA HIS A 65 -20.68 1.49 0.51
C HIS A 65 -21.25 1.80 1.91
N PHE A 66 -20.38 1.90 2.92
CA PHE A 66 -20.77 2.15 4.31
C PHE A 66 -20.74 3.63 4.71
N GLN A 67 -20.16 4.51 3.90
CA GLN A 67 -19.92 5.92 4.23
C GLN A 67 -21.18 6.67 4.71
N LYS A 68 -22.34 6.36 4.12
CA LYS A 68 -23.61 7.02 4.47
C LYS A 68 -24.10 6.68 5.87
N ASN A 69 -23.70 5.53 6.40
CA ASN A 69 -24.14 5.03 7.71
C ASN A 69 -23.23 5.52 8.86
N LEU A 70 -22.07 6.07 8.55
CA LEU A 70 -21.16 6.59 9.57
C LEU A 70 -21.80 7.75 10.32
N THR A 71 -21.61 7.79 11.62
CA THR A 71 -22.12 8.88 12.49
C THR A 71 -21.00 9.76 13.03
N ASP A 72 -19.81 9.20 13.29
CA ASP A 72 -18.65 9.93 13.81
C ASP A 72 -18.15 10.96 12.77
N PRO A 73 -18.18 12.27 13.07
CA PRO A 73 -17.71 13.31 12.15
C PRO A 73 -16.22 13.19 11.81
N LEU A 74 -15.39 12.76 12.76
CA LEU A 74 -13.95 12.59 12.53
C LEU A 74 -13.69 11.44 11.54
N LEU A 75 -14.38 10.31 11.72
CA LEU A 75 -14.25 9.18 10.80
C LEU A 75 -14.75 9.54 9.40
N LYS A 76 -15.80 10.36 9.26
CA LYS A 76 -16.26 10.89 7.97
C LYS A 76 -15.17 11.71 7.27
N GLU A 77 -14.47 12.59 7.99
CA GLU A 77 -13.37 13.37 7.43
C GLU A 77 -12.18 12.48 7.07
N GLN A 78 -11.84 11.50 7.91
CA GLN A 78 -10.78 10.53 7.62
C GLN A 78 -11.10 9.71 6.36
N VAL A 79 -12.34 9.24 6.20
CA VAL A 79 -12.80 8.53 4.98
C VAL A 79 -12.69 9.42 3.75
N LYS A 80 -12.99 10.72 3.85
CA LYS A 80 -12.85 11.66 2.74
C LYS A 80 -11.37 11.82 2.34
N GLY A 81 -10.47 11.97 3.32
CA GLY A 81 -9.03 12.03 3.09
C GLY A 81 -8.51 10.75 2.45
N PHE A 82 -8.86 9.59 3.01
CA PHE A 82 -8.55 8.26 2.47
C PHE A 82 -8.93 8.11 1.00
N ILE A 83 -10.20 8.41 0.67
CA ILE A 83 -10.68 8.33 -0.71
C ILE A 83 -9.88 9.24 -1.67
N GLY A 84 -9.44 10.39 -1.18
CA GLY A 84 -8.60 11.31 -1.94
C GLY A 84 -7.19 10.78 -2.16
N GLN A 85 -6.55 10.24 -1.12
CA GLN A 85 -5.21 9.63 -1.23
C GLN A 85 -5.22 8.44 -2.17
N GLU A 86 -6.15 7.49 -2.01
CA GLU A 86 -6.30 6.32 -2.87
C GLU A 86 -6.52 6.69 -4.34
N ALA A 87 -7.30 7.75 -4.61
CA ALA A 87 -7.49 8.23 -5.98
C ALA A 87 -6.20 8.76 -6.60
N HIS A 88 -5.34 9.44 -5.82
CA HIS A 88 -4.04 9.91 -6.30
C HIS A 88 -3.05 8.76 -6.46
N HIS A 89 -3.00 7.81 -5.52
CA HIS A 89 -2.16 6.61 -5.63
C HIS A 89 -2.44 5.87 -6.94
N GLY A 90 -3.71 5.59 -7.24
CA GLY A 90 -4.11 4.92 -8.47
C GLY A 90 -3.63 5.64 -9.73
N ASN A 91 -3.75 6.97 -9.79
CA ASN A 91 -3.33 7.76 -10.94
C ASN A 91 -1.80 7.73 -11.13
N GLU A 92 -1.03 7.89 -10.06
CA GLU A 92 0.44 7.90 -10.12
C GLU A 92 1.00 6.52 -10.49
N HIS A 93 0.40 5.45 -9.97
CA HIS A 93 0.77 4.09 -10.34
C HIS A 93 0.32 3.72 -11.76
N GLU A 94 -0.77 4.26 -12.28
CA GLU A 94 -1.12 4.15 -13.71
C GLU A 94 -0.06 4.81 -14.60
N ALA A 95 0.39 6.01 -14.25
CA ALA A 95 1.45 6.71 -14.98
C ALA A 95 2.78 5.92 -14.94
N PHE A 96 3.17 5.39 -13.77
CA PHE A 96 4.33 4.52 -13.64
C PHE A 96 4.19 3.24 -14.48
N ASN A 97 3.03 2.59 -14.44
CA ASN A 97 2.79 1.37 -15.20
C ASN A 97 2.86 1.62 -16.72
N ALA A 98 2.32 2.75 -17.21
CA ALA A 98 2.44 3.16 -18.60
C ALA A 98 3.92 3.40 -18.99
N PHE A 99 4.69 4.09 -18.13
CA PHE A 99 6.11 4.28 -18.30
C PHE A 99 6.88 2.95 -18.42
N MET A 100 6.53 1.93 -17.65
CA MET A 100 7.13 0.60 -17.74
C MET A 100 6.70 -0.17 -18.99
N GLU A 101 5.43 0.01 -19.44
CA GLU A 101 4.92 -0.56 -20.70
C GLU A 101 5.73 -0.08 -21.90
N GLU A 102 6.01 1.21 -21.98
CA GLU A 102 6.85 1.81 -23.03
C GLU A 102 8.28 1.21 -23.08
N ARG A 103 8.72 0.63 -21.97
CA ARG A 103 10.04 -0.04 -21.85
C ARG A 103 9.97 -1.55 -22.07
N GLY A 104 8.84 -2.02 -22.61
CA GLY A 104 8.63 -3.43 -22.94
C GLY A 104 8.37 -4.33 -21.73
N VAL A 105 7.87 -3.77 -20.61
CA VAL A 105 7.35 -4.55 -19.49
C VAL A 105 5.81 -4.60 -19.60
N PRO A 106 5.18 -5.76 -19.83
CA PRO A 106 3.77 -5.86 -20.23
C PRO A 106 2.80 -5.60 -19.07
N THR A 107 2.79 -4.39 -18.51
CA THR A 107 2.02 -3.98 -17.34
C THR A 107 0.51 -3.95 -17.59
N SER A 108 0.09 -3.56 -18.80
CA SER A 108 -1.33 -3.52 -19.20
C SER A 108 -2.01 -4.89 -19.10
N LYS A 109 -1.29 -5.97 -19.41
CA LYS A 109 -1.77 -7.35 -19.29
C LYS A 109 -2.08 -7.72 -17.84
N VAL A 110 -1.21 -7.34 -16.91
CA VAL A 110 -1.41 -7.56 -15.46
C VAL A 110 -2.56 -6.71 -14.95
N SER A 111 -2.56 -5.42 -15.25
CA SER A 111 -3.63 -4.49 -14.81
C SER A 111 -5.01 -4.95 -15.28
N LYS A 112 -5.12 -5.43 -16.53
CA LYS A 112 -6.37 -6.01 -17.04
C LYS A 112 -6.79 -7.25 -16.26
N PHE A 113 -5.87 -8.16 -15.94
CA PHE A 113 -6.18 -9.36 -15.15
C PHE A 113 -6.67 -9.00 -13.74
N VAL A 114 -6.03 -8.03 -13.08
CA VAL A 114 -6.43 -7.53 -11.76
C VAL A 114 -7.84 -6.92 -11.83
N LEU A 115 -8.10 -6.06 -12.82
CA LEU A 115 -9.42 -5.45 -13.03
C LEU A 115 -10.52 -6.50 -13.16
N ASP A 116 -10.31 -7.51 -14.02
CA ASP A 116 -11.31 -8.55 -14.28
C ASP A 116 -11.53 -9.41 -13.02
N GLY A 117 -10.47 -9.76 -12.29
CA GLY A 117 -10.53 -10.49 -11.02
C GLY A 117 -11.29 -9.74 -9.94
N LEU A 118 -10.99 -8.46 -9.72
CA LEU A 118 -11.67 -7.62 -8.72
C LEU A 118 -13.13 -7.34 -9.08
N LYS A 119 -13.46 -7.18 -10.37
CA LYS A 119 -14.85 -7.10 -10.83
C LYS A 119 -15.63 -8.38 -10.51
N MET A 120 -15.01 -9.54 -10.72
CA MET A 120 -15.63 -10.82 -10.38
C MET A 120 -15.83 -10.95 -8.87
N GLN A 121 -14.81 -10.66 -8.05
CA GLN A 121 -14.93 -10.69 -6.60
C GLN A 121 -16.00 -9.74 -6.07
N GLY A 122 -16.11 -8.54 -6.64
CA GLY A 122 -17.17 -7.57 -6.29
C GLY A 122 -18.60 -8.07 -6.54
N LYS A 123 -18.79 -9.10 -7.38
CA LYS A 123 -20.10 -9.75 -7.61
C LYS A 123 -20.39 -10.88 -6.61
N TRP A 124 -19.36 -11.54 -6.11
CA TRP A 124 -19.50 -12.74 -5.27
C TRP A 124 -19.34 -12.46 -3.78
N LEU A 125 -18.56 -11.47 -3.39
CA LEU A 125 -18.35 -11.12 -2.00
C LEU A 125 -19.45 -10.18 -1.50
N SER A 126 -19.98 -10.44 -0.31
CA SER A 126 -20.86 -9.47 0.35
C SER A 126 -20.11 -8.16 0.66
N PRO A 127 -20.81 -7.03 0.83
CA PRO A 127 -20.18 -5.75 1.16
C PRO A 127 -19.28 -5.82 2.40
N GLU A 128 -19.70 -6.57 3.43
CA GLU A 128 -18.93 -6.75 4.68
C GLU A 128 -17.60 -7.51 4.43
N ARG A 129 -17.63 -8.50 3.53
CA ARG A 129 -16.44 -9.24 3.13
C ARG A 129 -15.53 -8.40 2.22
N GLN A 130 -16.10 -7.59 1.33
CA GLN A 130 -15.33 -6.64 0.53
C GLN A 130 -14.59 -5.64 1.42
N LEU A 131 -15.25 -5.08 2.44
CA LEU A 131 -14.62 -4.17 3.38
C LEU A 131 -13.56 -4.89 4.25
N ALA A 132 -13.83 -6.13 4.71
CA ALA A 132 -12.84 -6.92 5.44
C ALA A 132 -11.61 -7.25 4.60
N LYS A 133 -11.78 -7.50 3.28
CA LYS A 133 -10.69 -7.69 2.32
C LYS A 133 -9.89 -6.40 2.14
N THR A 134 -10.56 -5.25 2.04
CA THR A 134 -9.88 -3.95 2.04
C THR A 134 -9.04 -3.78 3.30
N CYS A 135 -9.58 -4.05 4.51
CA CYS A 135 -8.80 -3.99 5.74
C CYS A 135 -7.56 -4.91 5.73
N ALA A 136 -7.65 -6.08 5.09
CA ALA A 136 -6.53 -7.00 4.99
C ALA A 136 -5.45 -6.48 4.02
N LEU A 137 -5.84 -5.95 2.86
CA LEU A 137 -4.93 -5.37 1.88
C LEU A 137 -4.28 -4.09 2.41
N GLU A 138 -5.04 -3.19 3.03
CA GLU A 138 -4.57 -2.00 3.75
C GLU A 138 -3.54 -2.35 4.85
N HIS A 139 -3.73 -3.49 5.52
CA HIS A 139 -2.73 -3.93 6.49
C HIS A 139 -1.43 -4.38 5.81
N PHE A 140 -1.49 -5.02 4.62
CA PHE A 140 -0.30 -5.36 3.84
C PHE A 140 0.41 -4.11 3.33
N THR A 141 -0.31 -3.14 2.76
CA THR A 141 0.28 -1.90 2.27
C THR A 141 0.91 -1.11 3.41
N ALA A 142 0.24 -0.98 4.55
CA ALA A 142 0.78 -0.33 5.75
C ALA A 142 2.03 -1.03 6.29
N MET A 143 2.07 -2.37 6.32
CA MET A 143 3.27 -3.11 6.75
C MET A 143 4.45 -2.87 5.81
N LEU A 144 4.22 -2.85 4.49
CA LEU A 144 5.25 -2.57 3.49
C LEU A 144 5.71 -1.10 3.56
N ALA A 145 4.78 -0.18 3.75
CA ALA A 145 5.06 1.24 3.94
C ALA A 145 5.95 1.49 5.17
N GLU A 146 5.57 0.92 6.32
CA GLU A 146 6.36 1.03 7.54
C GLU A 146 7.75 0.38 7.38
N LEU A 147 7.86 -0.74 6.63
CA LEU A 147 9.14 -1.36 6.30
C LEU A 147 10.04 -0.39 5.51
N ILE A 148 9.50 0.28 4.50
CA ILE A 148 10.22 1.27 3.68
C ILE A 148 10.67 2.46 4.53
N LEU A 149 9.80 2.97 5.40
CA LEU A 149 10.10 4.14 6.24
C LEU A 149 11.10 3.81 7.36
N GLU A 150 11.00 2.64 7.96
CA GLU A 150 11.89 2.20 9.06
C GLU A 150 13.24 1.71 8.56
N HIS A 151 13.28 1.19 7.32
CA HIS A 151 14.45 0.56 6.73
C HIS A 151 14.74 1.11 5.33
N PRO A 152 15.26 2.35 5.21
CA PRO A 152 15.57 2.96 3.91
C PRO A 152 16.54 2.14 3.06
N GLU A 153 17.33 1.26 3.68
CA GLU A 153 18.21 0.30 2.99
C GLU A 153 17.42 -0.74 2.15
N PHE A 154 16.10 -0.88 2.37
CA PHE A 154 15.24 -1.69 1.51
C PHE A 154 15.22 -1.15 0.07
N LEU A 155 15.28 0.17 -0.08
CA LEU A 155 15.30 0.87 -1.37
C LEU A 155 16.71 1.16 -1.89
N GLU A 156 17.76 0.61 -1.24
CA GLU A 156 19.14 0.83 -1.68
C GLU A 156 19.38 0.27 -3.09
N GLY A 157 19.95 1.13 -3.93
CA GLY A 157 20.19 0.84 -5.35
C GLY A 157 19.05 1.23 -6.28
N MET A 158 17.90 1.71 -5.76
CA MET A 158 16.84 2.27 -6.60
C MET A 158 17.31 3.56 -7.27
N ASP A 159 16.93 3.78 -8.54
CA ASP A 159 17.13 5.05 -9.22
C ASP A 159 16.47 6.18 -8.39
N GLN A 160 17.22 7.24 -8.12
CA GLN A 160 16.77 8.33 -7.26
C GLN A 160 15.54 9.06 -7.82
N ARG A 161 15.31 9.00 -9.13
CA ARG A 161 14.13 9.57 -9.80
C ARG A 161 12.87 8.74 -9.58
N MET A 162 13.01 7.46 -9.20
CA MET A 162 11.90 6.55 -8.85
C MET A 162 11.55 6.59 -7.37
N LEU A 163 12.51 6.95 -6.52
CA LEU A 163 12.35 6.94 -5.07
C LEU A 163 11.17 7.79 -4.56
N PRO A 164 10.88 9.00 -5.12
CA PRO A 164 9.77 9.82 -4.65
C PRO A 164 8.41 9.14 -4.71
N LEU A 165 8.09 8.39 -5.77
CA LEU A 165 6.83 7.67 -5.91
C LEU A 165 6.62 6.70 -4.73
N TRP A 166 7.63 5.85 -4.46
CA TRP A 166 7.54 4.81 -3.42
C TRP A 166 7.54 5.39 -2.01
N LEU A 167 8.29 6.47 -1.81
CA LEU A 167 8.36 7.14 -0.50
C LEU A 167 7.07 7.90 -0.18
N TRP A 168 6.51 8.61 -1.17
CA TRP A 168 5.22 9.30 -1.04
C TRP A 168 4.09 8.32 -0.73
N HIS A 169 3.98 7.24 -1.52
CA HIS A 169 2.98 6.20 -1.29
C HIS A 169 3.13 5.61 0.13
N ALA A 170 4.35 5.27 0.56
CA ALA A 170 4.59 4.74 1.91
C ALA A 170 4.19 5.73 3.04
N VAL A 171 4.40 7.02 2.85
CA VAL A 171 3.96 8.04 3.81
C VAL A 171 2.45 8.05 3.92
N GLU A 172 1.72 8.13 2.80
CA GLU A 172 0.26 8.22 2.79
C GLU A 172 -0.40 6.92 3.26
N GLU A 173 0.12 5.73 2.89
CA GLU A 173 -0.32 4.44 3.44
C GLU A 173 -0.20 4.37 4.96
N SER A 174 0.86 4.93 5.52
CA SER A 174 1.03 5.01 6.97
C SER A 174 0.10 6.04 7.64
N GLU A 175 -0.36 7.07 6.90
CA GLU A 175 -1.31 8.08 7.40
C GLU A 175 -2.71 7.50 7.57
N HIS A 176 -3.20 6.76 6.58
CA HIS A 176 -4.58 6.30 6.52
C HIS A 176 -4.79 4.83 6.96
N LYS A 177 -3.75 4.12 7.39
CA LYS A 177 -3.74 2.68 7.71
C LYS A 177 -4.86 2.18 8.62
N SER A 178 -5.54 3.06 9.37
CA SER A 178 -6.64 2.67 10.26
C SER A 178 -8.02 2.96 9.70
N VAL A 179 -8.16 3.73 8.62
CA VAL A 179 -9.47 4.24 8.17
C VAL A 179 -10.42 3.12 7.76
N ALA A 180 -10.00 2.23 6.86
CA ALA A 180 -10.83 1.10 6.45
C ALA A 180 -11.16 0.18 7.62
N PHE A 181 -10.21 -0.01 8.54
CA PHE A 181 -10.40 -0.80 9.76
C PHE A 181 -11.41 -0.16 10.70
N ASP A 182 -11.36 1.15 10.92
CA ASP A 182 -12.30 1.89 11.76
C ASP A 182 -13.73 1.84 11.19
N VAL A 183 -13.88 2.01 9.86
CA VAL A 183 -15.16 1.81 9.17
C VAL A 183 -15.66 0.38 9.36
N TYR A 184 -14.78 -0.62 9.25
CA TYR A 184 -15.14 -2.01 9.46
C TYR A 184 -15.62 -2.28 10.89
N GLN A 185 -14.92 -1.74 11.89
CA GLN A 185 -15.31 -1.91 13.29
C GLN A 185 -16.65 -1.23 13.62
N ASP A 186 -16.90 -0.05 13.06
CA ASP A 186 -18.15 0.69 13.25
C ASP A 186 -19.35 -0.01 12.59
N GLN A 187 -19.17 -0.57 11.39
CA GLN A 187 -20.27 -1.05 10.56
C GLN A 187 -20.46 -2.58 10.58
N VAL A 188 -19.43 -3.36 10.87
CA VAL A 188 -19.44 -4.83 10.79
C VAL A 188 -18.99 -5.47 12.09
N GLY A 189 -17.82 -5.13 12.61
CA GLY A 189 -17.27 -5.54 13.90
C GLY A 189 -16.99 -7.04 14.08
N SER A 190 -17.16 -7.89 13.05
CA SER A 190 -17.01 -9.33 13.15
C SER A 190 -15.55 -9.77 13.12
N TYR A 191 -15.04 -10.25 14.25
CA TYR A 191 -13.70 -10.83 14.34
C TYR A 191 -13.47 -11.97 13.32
N TRP A 192 -14.44 -12.86 13.18
CA TRP A 192 -14.29 -14.03 12.32
C TRP A 192 -14.26 -13.69 10.84
N VAL A 193 -15.09 -12.73 10.39
CA VAL A 193 -15.08 -12.24 9.01
C VAL A 193 -13.73 -11.58 8.73
N ARG A 194 -13.27 -10.68 9.62
CA ARG A 194 -11.98 -10.00 9.49
C ARG A 194 -10.81 -10.98 9.38
N SER A 195 -10.74 -11.95 10.31
CA SER A 195 -9.62 -12.90 10.38
C SER A 195 -9.64 -13.90 9.22
N SER A 196 -10.83 -14.38 8.80
CA SER A 196 -10.94 -15.30 7.66
C SER A 196 -10.59 -14.59 6.34
N GLU A 197 -11.04 -13.34 6.14
CA GLU A 197 -10.65 -12.57 4.95
C GLU A 197 -9.15 -12.26 4.95
N MET A 198 -8.53 -11.98 6.08
CA MET A 198 -7.07 -11.82 6.15
C MET A 198 -6.34 -13.08 5.70
N ALA A 199 -6.76 -14.26 6.16
CA ALA A 199 -6.14 -15.52 5.76
C ALA A 199 -6.31 -15.80 4.26
N ILE A 200 -7.52 -15.59 3.71
CA ILE A 200 -7.80 -15.75 2.28
C ILE A 200 -6.99 -14.75 1.46
N THR A 201 -7.04 -13.47 1.84
CA THR A 201 -6.32 -12.39 1.16
C THR A 201 -4.82 -12.61 1.18
N THR A 202 -4.27 -13.21 2.25
CA THR A 202 -2.83 -13.57 2.30
C THR A 202 -2.45 -14.53 1.18
N VAL A 203 -3.24 -15.59 1.00
CA VAL A 203 -2.99 -16.56 -0.07
C VAL A 203 -3.12 -15.93 -1.45
N GLU A 204 -4.15 -15.11 -1.64
CA GLU A 204 -4.37 -14.38 -2.89
C GLU A 204 -3.25 -13.38 -3.15
N PHE A 205 -2.89 -12.54 -2.19
CA PHE A 205 -1.86 -11.50 -2.34
C PHE A 205 -0.50 -12.11 -2.71
N ILE A 206 -0.06 -13.14 -1.99
CA ILE A 206 1.20 -13.83 -2.28
C ILE A 206 1.11 -14.54 -3.63
N GLY A 207 0.04 -15.31 -3.86
CA GLY A 207 -0.15 -16.09 -5.08
C GLY A 207 -0.22 -15.20 -6.32
N PHE A 208 -0.99 -14.11 -6.27
CA PHE A 208 -1.09 -13.18 -7.40
C PHE A 208 0.17 -12.35 -7.59
N THR A 209 0.87 -11.93 -6.54
CA THR A 209 2.16 -11.24 -6.69
C THR A 209 3.17 -12.11 -7.43
N ILE A 210 3.28 -13.39 -7.05
CA ILE A 210 4.14 -14.36 -7.75
C ILE A 210 3.66 -14.56 -9.19
N PHE A 211 2.36 -14.76 -9.41
CA PHE A 211 1.78 -14.94 -10.75
C PHE A 211 2.03 -13.73 -11.65
N HIS A 212 1.81 -12.52 -11.14
CA HIS A 212 2.05 -11.27 -11.89
C HIS A 212 3.52 -11.06 -12.21
N TYR A 213 4.43 -11.37 -11.28
CA TYR A 213 5.86 -11.36 -11.57
C TYR A 213 6.20 -12.25 -12.79
N PHE A 214 5.68 -13.48 -12.82
CA PHE A 214 5.90 -14.38 -13.95
C PHE A 214 5.16 -13.94 -15.21
N GLN A 215 4.00 -13.32 -15.08
CA GLN A 215 3.25 -12.78 -16.21
C GLN A 215 3.99 -11.61 -16.88
N LEU A 216 4.55 -10.69 -16.10
CA LEU A 216 5.42 -9.62 -16.62
C LEU A 216 6.65 -10.21 -17.32
N ARG A 217 7.22 -11.24 -16.73
CA ARG A 217 8.45 -11.87 -17.22
C ARG A 217 8.28 -12.69 -18.49
N ALA A 218 7.09 -13.26 -18.71
CA ALA A 218 6.85 -14.24 -19.78
C ALA A 218 6.97 -13.63 -21.19
N ASP A 219 6.56 -12.39 -21.36
CA ASP A 219 6.48 -11.70 -22.66
C ASP A 219 7.68 -10.76 -22.90
N MET A 220 8.70 -10.81 -22.04
CA MET A 220 9.91 -10.00 -22.20
C MET A 220 10.96 -10.73 -23.06
N ASP A 221 11.60 -9.97 -23.97
CA ASP A 221 12.55 -10.50 -24.94
C ASP A 221 13.93 -10.86 -24.36
N ASP A 222 14.26 -10.30 -23.20
CA ASP A 222 15.56 -10.52 -22.59
C ASP A 222 15.67 -11.85 -21.82
N LYS A 223 16.91 -12.31 -21.65
CA LYS A 223 17.18 -13.59 -20.97
C LYS A 223 16.73 -13.59 -19.53
N ARG A 224 16.21 -14.73 -19.07
CA ARG A 224 15.92 -14.95 -17.65
C ARG A 224 17.21 -14.88 -16.84
N ASP A 225 17.28 -13.93 -15.92
CA ASP A 225 18.38 -13.86 -14.96
C ASP A 225 18.04 -14.66 -13.69
N LEU A 226 18.33 -15.96 -13.72
CA LEU A 226 18.13 -16.86 -12.58
C LEU A 226 18.99 -16.47 -11.38
N ARG A 227 20.12 -15.79 -11.62
CA ARG A 227 20.98 -15.29 -10.54
C ARG A 227 20.29 -14.12 -9.83
N SER A 228 19.65 -13.21 -10.55
CA SER A 228 18.82 -12.14 -9.98
C SER A 228 17.67 -12.71 -9.15
N VAL A 229 16.97 -13.74 -9.66
CA VAL A 229 15.91 -14.43 -8.89
C VAL A 229 16.44 -15.02 -7.59
N ALA A 230 17.55 -15.75 -7.63
CA ALA A 230 18.14 -16.35 -6.42
C ALA A 230 18.58 -15.28 -5.39
N LYS A 231 19.19 -14.18 -5.85
CA LYS A 231 19.56 -13.05 -5.01
C LYS A 231 18.30 -12.35 -4.43
N GLY A 232 17.28 -12.16 -5.25
CA GLY A 232 16.03 -11.54 -4.84
C GLY A 232 15.28 -12.38 -3.80
N LEU A 233 15.20 -13.69 -3.97
CA LEU A 233 14.63 -14.59 -2.97
C LEU A 233 15.43 -14.57 -1.65
N ASN A 234 16.76 -14.52 -1.72
CA ASN A 234 17.60 -14.33 -0.53
C ASN A 234 17.35 -12.97 0.13
N TRP A 235 17.20 -11.90 -0.64
CA TRP A 235 16.86 -10.57 -0.16
C TRP A 235 15.51 -10.54 0.57
N LEU A 236 14.49 -11.24 0.05
CA LEU A 236 13.17 -11.33 0.67
C LEU A 236 13.14 -12.25 1.90
N LEU A 237 13.71 -13.46 1.80
CA LEU A 237 13.50 -14.54 2.75
C LEU A 237 14.78 -14.90 3.55
N GLY A 238 15.95 -14.61 2.99
CA GLY A 238 17.25 -14.96 3.56
C GLY A 238 17.85 -13.85 4.44
N LYS A 239 18.86 -13.15 3.91
CA LYS A 239 19.52 -11.99 4.54
C LYS A 239 19.51 -10.83 3.55
N PRO A 240 18.92 -9.65 3.90
CA PRO A 240 18.37 -9.26 5.22
C PRO A 240 17.02 -9.89 5.60
N GLY A 241 16.29 -10.51 4.65
CA GLY A 241 15.05 -11.24 4.93
C GLY A 241 13.86 -10.31 5.23
N TRP A 242 13.58 -9.39 4.33
CA TRP A 242 12.61 -8.33 4.53
C TRP A 242 11.20 -8.83 4.85
N LEU A 243 10.71 -9.89 4.17
CA LEU A 243 9.38 -10.44 4.45
C LEU A 243 9.29 -11.06 5.85
N ARG A 244 10.39 -11.59 6.40
CA ARG A 244 10.37 -12.14 7.77
C ARG A 244 10.18 -11.06 8.83
N ARG A 245 10.62 -9.83 8.54
CA ARG A 245 10.44 -8.68 9.45
C ARG A 245 8.96 -8.28 9.58
N LEU A 246 8.14 -8.59 8.59
CA LEU A 246 6.69 -8.32 8.62
C LEU A 246 5.91 -9.30 9.53
N GLY A 247 6.50 -10.44 9.88
CA GLY A 247 5.82 -11.51 10.63
C GLY A 247 5.13 -11.06 11.92
N PRO A 248 5.79 -10.30 12.82
CA PRO A 248 5.14 -9.82 14.04
C PRO A 248 3.92 -8.94 13.79
N SER A 249 3.99 -8.00 12.84
CA SER A 249 2.88 -7.13 12.46
C SER A 249 1.74 -7.91 11.81
N TYR A 250 2.06 -8.85 10.93
CA TYR A 250 1.08 -9.75 10.32
C TYR A 250 0.32 -10.57 11.36
N LEU A 251 1.03 -11.21 12.30
CA LEU A 251 0.40 -12.01 13.36
C LEU A 251 -0.42 -11.18 14.33
N ALA A 252 -0.04 -9.90 14.54
CA ALA A 252 -0.81 -8.99 15.37
C ALA A 252 -2.23 -8.77 14.87
N TYR A 253 -2.46 -8.82 13.53
CA TYR A 253 -3.78 -8.65 12.94
C TYR A 253 -4.81 -9.65 13.46
N PHE A 254 -4.41 -10.86 13.81
CA PHE A 254 -5.28 -11.92 14.34
C PHE A 254 -5.61 -11.77 15.84
N LYS A 255 -5.07 -10.79 16.54
CA LYS A 255 -5.46 -10.52 17.91
C LYS A 255 -6.88 -9.92 17.94
N ARG A 256 -7.68 -10.27 18.96
CA ARG A 256 -9.04 -9.74 19.12
C ARG A 256 -9.06 -8.23 19.37
N ASP A 257 -8.07 -7.73 20.08
CA ASP A 257 -7.87 -6.33 20.42
C ASP A 257 -6.94 -5.61 19.44
N PHE A 258 -6.70 -6.18 18.24
CA PHE A 258 -5.89 -5.54 17.20
C PHE A 258 -6.53 -4.23 16.76
N HIS A 259 -5.67 -3.24 16.58
CA HIS A 259 -5.98 -1.99 15.89
C HIS A 259 -4.71 -1.47 15.21
N PRO A 260 -4.77 -0.99 13.94
CA PRO A 260 -3.58 -0.52 13.22
C PRO A 260 -2.85 0.63 13.93
N SER A 261 -3.57 1.53 14.61
CA SER A 261 -3.00 2.67 15.32
C SER A 261 -2.25 2.31 16.61
N LYS A 262 -2.30 1.05 17.08
CA LYS A 262 -1.49 0.61 18.22
C LYS A 262 0.02 0.70 17.96
N ARG A 263 0.40 0.63 16.72
CA ARG A 263 1.78 0.93 16.29
C ARG A 263 1.84 2.39 15.84
N ASP A 264 2.44 3.23 16.66
CA ASP A 264 2.69 4.63 16.31
C ASP A 264 3.82 4.71 15.28
N SER A 265 3.51 5.27 14.12
CA SER A 265 4.43 5.52 13.01
C SER A 265 4.58 7.01 12.69
N SER A 266 4.12 7.90 13.57
CA SER A 266 4.12 9.35 13.34
C SER A 266 5.52 9.92 13.07
N VAL A 267 6.52 9.47 13.83
CA VAL A 267 7.93 9.89 13.66
C VAL A 267 8.46 9.40 12.30
N LEU A 268 8.20 8.15 11.94
CA LEU A 268 8.64 7.58 10.66
C LEU A 268 8.01 8.32 9.48
N ARG A 269 6.71 8.63 9.57
CA ARG A 269 6.01 9.42 8.55
C ARG A 269 6.61 10.80 8.39
N GLN A 270 6.86 11.50 9.49
CA GLN A 270 7.45 12.83 9.47
C GLN A 270 8.83 12.80 8.80
N GLN A 271 9.69 11.85 9.16
CA GLN A 271 11.01 11.67 8.53
C GLN A 271 10.89 11.33 7.05
N GLY A 272 9.94 10.47 6.67
CA GLY A 272 9.64 10.13 5.28
C GLY A 272 9.20 11.35 4.49
N LEU A 273 8.32 12.17 5.05
CA LEU A 273 7.82 13.39 4.42
C LEU A 273 8.92 14.45 4.26
N GLU A 274 9.78 14.62 5.25
CA GLU A 274 10.95 15.50 5.18
C GLU A 274 11.91 15.07 4.07
N LYS A 275 12.19 13.77 3.97
CA LYS A 275 13.00 13.21 2.89
C LYS A 275 12.36 13.42 1.52
N LEU A 276 11.06 13.20 1.40
CA LEU A 276 10.29 13.42 0.17
C LEU A 276 10.35 14.89 -0.26
N ALA A 277 10.09 15.81 0.67
CA ALA A 277 10.15 17.26 0.43
C ALA A 277 11.54 17.70 -0.06
N ALA A 278 12.60 17.16 0.54
CA ALA A 278 13.98 17.42 0.11
C ALA A 278 14.29 16.86 -1.28
N LEU A 279 13.87 15.61 -1.58
CA LEU A 279 14.09 14.98 -2.89
C LEU A 279 13.41 15.73 -4.03
N LEU A 280 12.22 16.26 -3.78
CA LEU A 280 11.42 16.98 -4.78
C LEU A 280 11.65 18.48 -4.77
N ASN A 281 12.44 19.01 -3.83
CA ASN A 281 12.59 20.44 -3.56
C ASN A 281 11.22 21.12 -3.38
N ARG A 282 10.32 20.48 -2.60
CA ARG A 282 8.94 20.90 -2.35
C ARG A 282 8.67 21.05 -0.84
N PRO A 283 9.20 22.14 -0.20
CA PRO A 283 9.03 22.35 1.25
C PRO A 283 7.56 22.54 1.67
N GLU A 284 6.66 22.89 0.75
CA GLU A 284 5.23 23.01 1.01
C GLU A 284 4.59 21.68 1.44
N LEU A 285 5.20 20.53 1.12
CA LEU A 285 4.73 19.21 1.57
C LEU A 285 4.76 19.05 3.09
N LEU A 286 5.57 19.85 3.78
CA LEU A 286 5.71 19.84 5.25
C LEU A 286 4.66 20.71 5.95
N GLN A 287 3.90 21.50 5.22
CA GLN A 287 2.89 22.38 5.79
C GLN A 287 1.56 21.61 5.96
N PRO A 288 0.85 21.80 7.09
CA PRO A 288 -0.52 21.31 7.18
C PRO A 288 -1.36 22.01 6.11
N ALA A 289 -2.30 21.26 5.47
CA ALA A 289 -3.21 21.89 4.52
C ALA A 289 -4.04 22.98 5.22
N ALA A 290 -4.18 24.08 4.52
CA ALA A 290 -4.90 25.27 4.97
C ALA A 290 -6.39 25.00 5.24
#